data_c2056645e344c6d5ecdc3cc052aa2caf
#
_entry.id   c2056645e344c6d5ecdc3cc052aa2caf
#
_cell.length_a   1.000
_cell.length_b   1.000
_cell.length_c   1.000
_cell.angle_alpha   90.00
_cell.angle_beta   90.00
_cell.angle_gamma   90.00
#
_symmetry.space_group_name_H-M   'P 1'
#
loop_
_entity.id
_entity.type
_entity.pdbx_description
1 polymer ?
#
loop_
_entity_poly.entity_id
_entity_poly.type
_entity_poly.pdbx_seq_one_letter_code
_entity_poly.pdbx_strand_id
1 'polypeptide(L)'
;MQLTYLHIHNFKSIRSMEIRDIDRALIFVGKNNTGKTSILDAVCAVCGCYEIQDRDFNENRQAIRIDACFSIEEEDLHLFHHMGIVSQYRRYDVWRRVFSERLPSFQNGELSFTFHVNQDGK
;
A
#
# COMPACT_ATOMS: atom_id res chain seq x y z
N MET A 1 5.75 0.20 11.39
CA MET A 1 4.71 0.15 10.35
C MET A 1 4.72 -1.23 9.70
N GLN A 2 3.58 -1.84 9.58
CA GLN A 2 3.48 -3.20 9.04
C GLN A 2 2.27 -3.29 8.12
N LEU A 3 2.47 -3.90 6.95
CA LEU A 3 1.37 -4.17 6.01
C LEU A 3 0.51 -5.28 6.57
N THR A 4 -0.79 -5.01 6.79
CA THR A 4 -1.71 -5.96 7.42
C THR A 4 -2.75 -6.51 6.45
N TYR A 5 -3.00 -5.80 5.35
CA TYR A 5 -4.05 -6.17 4.39
C TYR A 5 -3.64 -5.72 3.00
N LEU A 6 -3.92 -6.55 2.02
CA LEU A 6 -3.64 -6.24 0.61
C LEU A 6 -4.72 -6.86 -0.25
N HIS A 7 -5.33 -6.07 -1.13
CA HIS A 7 -6.28 -6.57 -2.12
C HIS A 7 -5.83 -6.06 -3.49
N ILE A 8 -5.46 -6.98 -4.36
CA ILE A 8 -4.91 -6.68 -5.68
C ILE A 8 -5.94 -7.02 -6.74
N HIS A 9 -6.23 -6.05 -7.61
CA HIS A 9 -7.16 -6.22 -8.74
C HIS A 9 -6.43 -5.96 -10.06
N ASN A 10 -6.51 -6.90 -10.98
CA ASN A 10 -6.12 -6.72 -12.39
C ASN A 10 -4.66 -6.32 -12.59
N PHE A 11 -3.78 -6.86 -11.75
CA PHE A 11 -2.36 -6.58 -11.81
C PHE A 11 -1.59 -7.84 -12.24
N LYS A 12 -0.91 -7.78 -13.38
CA LYS A 12 -0.19 -8.90 -13.98
C LYS A 12 -1.13 -10.10 -14.19
N SER A 13 -0.79 -11.26 -13.65
CA SER A 13 -1.65 -12.44 -13.74
C SER A 13 -2.77 -12.47 -12.70
N ILE A 14 -2.81 -11.51 -11.80
CA ILE A 14 -3.77 -11.47 -10.70
C ILE A 14 -5.00 -10.68 -11.12
N ARG A 15 -6.16 -11.35 -11.19
CA ARG A 15 -7.44 -10.67 -11.43
C ARG A 15 -8.01 -10.12 -10.13
N SER A 16 -7.96 -10.91 -9.06
CA SER A 16 -8.38 -10.49 -7.72
C SER A 16 -7.74 -11.40 -6.70
N MET A 17 -7.07 -10.81 -5.73
CA MET A 17 -6.42 -11.55 -4.65
C MET A 17 -6.49 -10.72 -3.38
N GLU A 18 -7.05 -11.29 -2.32
CA GLU A 18 -7.13 -10.66 -1.01
C GLU A 18 -6.22 -11.40 -0.04
N ILE A 19 -5.35 -10.65 0.63
CA ILE A 19 -4.37 -11.20 1.56
C ILE A 19 -4.52 -10.46 2.89
N ARG A 20 -4.82 -11.21 3.97
CA ARG A 20 -4.99 -10.65 5.32
C ARG A 20 -3.83 -10.94 6.25
N ASP A 21 -3.07 -11.99 5.96
CA ASP A 21 -1.91 -12.38 6.75
C ASP A 21 -0.71 -12.38 5.80
N ILE A 22 -0.09 -11.21 5.66
CA ILE A 22 0.95 -10.99 4.65
C ILE A 22 2.14 -11.92 4.88
N ASP A 23 2.58 -12.09 6.13
CA ASP A 23 3.76 -12.91 6.41
C ASP A 23 3.53 -14.36 5.99
N ARG A 24 2.35 -14.91 6.31
CA ARG A 24 2.00 -16.26 5.88
C ARG A 24 1.85 -16.38 4.39
N ALA A 25 1.21 -15.39 3.77
CA ALA A 25 1.01 -15.39 2.33
C ALA A 25 2.35 -15.41 1.59
N LEU A 26 3.33 -14.65 2.05
CA LEU A 26 4.66 -14.64 1.44
C LEU A 26 5.38 -15.98 1.59
N ILE A 27 5.18 -16.68 2.70
CA ILE A 27 5.73 -18.03 2.91
C ILE A 27 5.12 -19.01 1.90
N PHE A 28 3.80 -18.98 1.75
CA PHE A 28 3.10 -19.84 0.78
C PHE A 28 3.54 -19.56 -0.66
N VAL A 29 3.53 -18.30 -1.03
CA VAL A 29 3.86 -17.86 -2.38
C VAL A 29 5.34 -18.04 -2.67
N GLY A 30 6.17 -18.17 -1.64
CA GLY A 30 7.59 -18.45 -1.80
C GLY A 30 7.89 -19.69 -2.60
N LYS A 31 6.96 -20.64 -2.68
CA LYS A 31 7.08 -21.85 -3.49
C LYS A 31 6.67 -21.62 -4.95
N ASN A 32 5.99 -20.54 -5.24
CA ASN A 32 5.56 -20.15 -6.58
C ASN A 32 6.13 -18.77 -6.89
N ASN A 33 7.27 -18.75 -7.55
CA ASN A 33 8.02 -17.52 -7.82
C ASN A 33 7.19 -16.45 -8.53
N THR A 34 6.34 -16.85 -9.47
CA THR A 34 5.53 -15.91 -10.25
C THR A 34 4.55 -15.14 -9.36
N GLY A 35 3.82 -15.85 -8.51
CA GLY A 35 2.86 -15.21 -7.60
C GLY A 35 3.55 -14.32 -6.58
N LYS A 36 4.68 -14.77 -6.04
CA LYS A 36 5.45 -13.99 -5.07
C LYS A 36 5.94 -12.68 -5.67
N THR A 37 6.48 -12.72 -6.89
CA THR A 37 6.98 -11.54 -7.59
C THR A 37 5.85 -10.54 -7.81
N SER A 38 4.69 -10.99 -8.26
CA SER A 38 3.54 -10.12 -8.51
C SER A 38 3.06 -9.43 -7.23
N ILE A 39 3.02 -10.16 -6.10
CA ILE A 39 2.63 -9.59 -4.81
C ILE A 39 3.65 -8.55 -4.36
N LEU A 40 4.94 -8.85 -4.46
CA LEU A 40 6.00 -7.92 -4.07
C LEU A 40 5.98 -6.65 -4.94
N ASP A 41 5.77 -6.81 -6.24
CA ASP A 41 5.67 -5.67 -7.15
C ASP A 41 4.45 -4.80 -6.82
N ALA A 42 3.31 -5.42 -6.44
CA ALA A 42 2.13 -4.68 -6.02
C ALA A 42 2.41 -3.86 -4.76
N VAL A 43 3.08 -4.44 -3.78
CA VAL A 43 3.47 -3.73 -2.56
C VAL A 43 4.40 -2.56 -2.90
N CYS A 44 5.38 -2.80 -3.76
CA CYS A 44 6.30 -1.75 -4.20
C CYS A 44 5.58 -0.63 -4.95
N ALA A 45 4.57 -0.95 -5.75
CA ALA A 45 3.77 0.06 -6.46
C ALA A 45 3.05 0.98 -5.48
N VAL A 46 2.44 0.41 -4.44
CA VAL A 46 1.77 1.20 -3.41
C VAL A 46 2.75 2.11 -2.68
N CYS A 47 3.96 1.62 -2.43
CA CYS A 47 5.01 2.39 -1.75
C CYS A 47 5.74 3.38 -2.65
N GLY A 48 5.45 3.40 -3.95
CA GLY A 48 6.10 4.30 -4.89
C GLY A 48 7.45 3.82 -5.41
N CYS A 49 7.82 2.55 -5.14
CA CYS A 49 9.10 1.96 -5.54
C CYS A 49 9.04 1.25 -6.88
N TYR A 50 7.86 1.05 -7.41
CA TYR A 50 7.64 0.33 -8.67
C TYR A 50 6.77 1.17 -9.59
N GLU A 51 7.22 1.41 -10.80
CA GLU A 51 6.48 2.16 -11.79
C GLU A 51 5.66 1.20 -12.66
N ILE A 52 4.34 1.42 -12.70
CA ILE A 52 3.43 0.58 -13.48
C ILE A 52 3.70 0.77 -14.97
N GLN A 53 3.90 -0.34 -15.67
CA GLN A 53 4.10 -0.38 -17.12
C GLN A 53 2.87 -0.97 -17.79
N ASP A 54 2.72 -0.77 -19.10
CA ASP A 54 1.61 -1.33 -19.87
C ASP A 54 1.52 -2.86 -19.71
N ARG A 55 2.66 -3.54 -19.66
CA ARG A 55 2.75 -5.00 -19.50
C ARG A 55 2.23 -5.50 -18.14
N ASP A 56 2.06 -4.60 -17.16
CA ASP A 56 1.63 -4.97 -15.83
C ASP A 56 0.11 -5.10 -15.72
N PHE A 57 -0.63 -4.63 -16.72
CA PHE A 57 -2.08 -4.81 -16.76
C PHE A 57 -2.42 -6.26 -17.01
N ASN A 58 -3.47 -6.74 -16.34
CA ASN A 58 -3.99 -8.06 -16.59
C ASN A 58 -4.51 -8.15 -18.03
N GLU A 59 -4.61 -9.35 -18.57
CA GLU A 59 -5.10 -9.57 -19.94
C GLU A 59 -6.51 -9.05 -20.17
N ASN A 60 -7.32 -8.89 -19.09
CA ASN A 60 -8.65 -8.30 -19.20
C ASN A 60 -8.62 -6.77 -19.44
N ARG A 61 -7.44 -6.16 -19.36
CA ARG A 61 -7.22 -4.74 -19.63
C ARG A 61 -8.07 -3.80 -18.79
N GLN A 62 -8.48 -4.24 -17.61
CA GLN A 62 -9.18 -3.40 -16.65
C GLN A 62 -8.17 -2.57 -15.83
N ALA A 63 -8.67 -1.51 -15.19
CA ALA A 63 -7.83 -0.68 -14.34
C ALA A 63 -7.21 -1.50 -13.19
N ILE A 64 -5.97 -1.19 -12.86
CA ILE A 64 -5.29 -1.78 -11.71
C ILE A 64 -5.78 -1.07 -10.46
N ARG A 65 -6.16 -1.84 -9.45
CA ARG A 65 -6.52 -1.30 -8.15
C ARG A 65 -5.87 -2.13 -7.07
N ILE A 66 -5.18 -1.47 -6.16
CA ILE A 66 -4.52 -2.12 -5.03
C ILE A 66 -4.94 -1.38 -3.76
N ASP A 67 -5.66 -2.09 -2.89
CA ASP A 67 -6.04 -1.59 -1.57
C ASP A 67 -5.05 -2.16 -0.56
N ALA A 68 -4.51 -1.31 0.30
CA ALA A 68 -3.54 -1.72 1.32
C ALA A 68 -3.86 -1.07 2.65
N CYS A 69 -3.67 -1.82 3.73
CA CYS A 69 -3.76 -1.31 5.09
C CYS A 69 -2.45 -1.55 5.83
N PHE A 70 -2.01 -0.54 6.54
CA PHE A 70 -0.80 -0.63 7.36
C PHE A 70 -1.16 -0.38 8.82
N SER A 71 -0.55 -1.14 9.72
CA SER A 71 -0.59 -0.81 11.14
C SER A 71 0.49 0.24 11.39
N ILE A 72 0.11 1.30 12.10
CA ILE A 72 0.99 2.42 12.41
C ILE A 72 1.12 2.49 13.92
N GLU A 73 2.35 2.39 14.42
CA GLU A 73 2.64 2.52 15.83
C GLU A 73 3.08 3.93 16.18
N GLU A 74 3.12 4.25 17.46
CA GLU A 74 3.50 5.59 17.92
C GLU A 74 4.91 5.96 17.47
N GLU A 75 5.82 4.98 17.44
CA GLU A 75 7.18 5.18 16.95
C GLU A 75 7.21 5.62 15.48
N ASP A 76 6.33 5.03 14.68
CA ASP A 76 6.21 5.39 13.26
C ASP A 76 5.72 6.83 13.10
N LEU A 77 4.78 7.24 13.94
CA LEU A 77 4.24 8.59 13.92
C LEU A 77 5.31 9.63 14.27
N HIS A 78 6.16 9.33 15.25
CA HIS A 78 7.26 10.22 15.61
C HIS A 78 8.26 10.34 14.45
N LEU A 79 8.52 9.24 13.76
CA LEU A 79 9.40 9.27 12.59
C LEU A 79 8.78 10.12 11.47
N PHE A 80 7.49 9.94 11.19
CA PHE A 80 6.78 10.74 10.19
C PHE A 80 6.81 12.23 10.53
N HIS A 81 6.65 12.55 11.80
CA HIS A 81 6.75 13.93 12.28
C HIS A 81 8.13 14.49 12.00
N HIS A 82 9.17 13.75 12.35
CA HIS A 82 10.56 14.15 12.13
C HIS A 82 10.84 14.39 10.64
N MET A 83 10.26 13.56 9.76
CA MET A 83 10.44 13.67 8.32
C MET A 83 9.56 14.73 7.67
N GLY A 84 8.65 15.36 8.40
CA GLY A 84 7.77 16.37 7.85
C GLY A 84 6.68 15.82 6.95
N ILE A 85 6.26 14.58 7.16
CA ILE A 85 5.19 13.95 6.39
C ILE A 85 3.87 14.69 6.65
N VAL A 86 3.15 15.03 5.59
CA VAL A 86 1.86 15.75 5.59
C VAL A 86 2.01 17.22 5.95
N SER A 87 2.78 17.58 6.98
CA SER A 87 2.99 18.96 7.39
C SER A 87 4.31 19.09 8.13
N GLN A 88 4.75 20.34 8.34
CA GLN A 88 6.04 20.63 8.96
C GLN A 88 5.91 21.34 10.31
N TYR A 89 4.81 21.11 11.02
CA TYR A 89 4.65 21.66 12.38
C TYR A 89 5.70 21.07 13.30
N ARG A 90 6.36 21.93 14.09
CA ARG A 90 7.44 21.48 14.99
C ARG A 90 6.91 20.71 16.18
N ARG A 91 5.80 21.14 16.75
CA ARG A 91 5.21 20.49 17.91
C ARG A 91 4.52 19.21 17.48
N TYR A 92 4.86 18.11 18.13
CA TYR A 92 4.31 16.79 17.80
C TYR A 92 2.78 16.76 17.97
N ASP A 93 2.26 17.33 19.06
CA ASP A 93 0.81 17.33 19.32
C ASP A 93 0.02 18.04 18.23
N VAL A 94 0.54 19.17 17.73
CA VAL A 94 -0.08 19.88 16.62
C VAL A 94 0.01 19.08 15.33
N TRP A 95 1.19 18.56 15.03
CA TRP A 95 1.42 17.72 13.84
C TRP A 95 0.51 16.50 13.85
N ARG A 96 0.40 15.83 15.00
CA ARG A 96 -0.41 14.62 15.18
C ARG A 96 -1.88 14.88 14.87
N ARG A 97 -2.41 15.99 15.33
CA ARG A 97 -3.78 16.40 15.05
C ARG A 97 -3.99 16.67 13.57
N VAL A 98 -3.07 17.43 12.94
CA VAL A 98 -3.16 17.75 11.51
C VAL A 98 -3.05 16.49 10.67
N PHE A 99 -2.16 15.58 11.05
CA PHE A 99 -2.00 14.29 10.38
C PHE A 99 -3.31 13.50 10.36
N SER A 100 -3.98 13.42 11.51
CA SER A 100 -5.26 12.71 11.63
C SER A 100 -6.38 13.40 10.84
N GLU A 101 -6.39 14.73 10.83
CA GLU A 101 -7.41 15.49 10.10
C GLU A 101 -7.25 15.37 8.59
N ARG A 102 -6.02 15.40 8.09
CA ARG A 102 -5.73 15.32 6.65
C ARG A 102 -5.76 13.92 6.10
N LEU A 103 -5.62 12.91 6.95
CA LEU A 103 -5.67 11.51 6.56
C LEU A 103 -6.82 10.80 7.28
N PRO A 104 -8.08 11.01 6.82
CA PRO A 104 -9.24 10.39 7.47
C PRO A 104 -9.23 8.88 7.42
N SER A 105 -8.45 8.27 6.52
CA SER A 105 -8.27 6.81 6.48
C SER A 105 -7.39 6.29 7.62
N PHE A 106 -6.73 7.17 8.36
CA PHE A 106 -5.95 6.79 9.53
C PHE A 106 -6.87 6.72 10.75
N GLN A 107 -7.24 5.51 11.14
CA GLN A 107 -8.15 5.28 12.27
C GLN A 107 -7.67 4.06 13.06
N ASN A 108 -7.74 4.16 14.39
CA ASN A 108 -7.42 3.05 15.30
C ASN A 108 -6.03 2.45 15.06
N GLY A 109 -5.05 3.29 14.73
CA GLY A 109 -3.70 2.85 14.48
C GLY A 109 -3.50 2.18 13.12
N GLU A 110 -4.48 2.23 12.24
CA GLU A 110 -4.38 1.68 10.89
C GLU A 110 -4.55 2.78 9.84
N LEU A 111 -3.77 2.68 8.77
CA LEU A 111 -3.83 3.59 7.64
C LEU A 111 -4.13 2.80 6.38
N SER A 112 -5.17 3.20 5.67
CA SER A 112 -5.62 2.53 4.45
C SER A 112 -5.36 3.38 3.22
N PHE A 113 -4.90 2.74 2.16
CA PHE A 113 -4.65 3.38 0.87
C PHE A 113 -5.33 2.61 -0.25
N THR A 114 -5.77 3.34 -1.27
CA THR A 114 -6.15 2.75 -2.55
C THR A 114 -5.25 3.32 -3.64
N PHE A 115 -4.56 2.44 -4.32
CA PHE A 115 -3.72 2.77 -5.47
C PHE A 115 -4.48 2.35 -6.73
N HIS A 116 -4.67 3.27 -7.66
CA HIS A 116 -5.49 3.04 -8.84
C HIS A 116 -4.79 3.57 -10.09
N VAL A 117 -4.69 2.73 -11.12
CA VAL A 117 -4.05 3.10 -12.39
C VAL A 117 -4.93 2.65 -13.55
N ASN A 118 -5.30 3.58 -14.40
CA ASN A 118 -6.03 3.29 -15.63
C ASN A 118 -5.08 2.85 -16.75
N GLN A 119 -5.64 2.29 -17.81
CA GLN A 119 -4.86 1.81 -18.96
C GLN A 119 -3.94 2.85 -19.58
N ASP A 120 -4.31 4.11 -19.48
CA ASP A 120 -3.51 5.22 -20.03
C ASP A 120 -2.41 5.69 -19.06
N GLY A 121 -2.19 4.97 -17.96
CA GLY A 121 -1.15 5.28 -16.98
C GLY A 121 -1.51 6.39 -16.00
N LYS A 122 -2.78 6.73 -15.88
CA LYS A 122 -3.22 7.85 -15.04
C LYS A 122 -4.19 7.46 -13.93
#